data_6851f07dfa967709c40127fcd4e93bcc
#
_entry.id   6851f07dfa967709c40127fcd4e93bcc
#
_cell.length_a   1.000
_cell.length_b   1.000
_cell.length_c   1.000
_cell.angle_alpha   90.00
_cell.angle_beta   90.00
_cell.angle_gamma   90.00
#
_symmetry.space_group_name_H-M   'P 1'
#
loop_
_entity.id
_entity.type
_entity.pdbx_description
1 polymer ?
#
loop_
_entity_poly.entity_id
_entity_poly.type
_entity_poly.pdbx_seq_one_letter_code
_entity_poly.pdbx_strand_id
1 'polypeptide(L)'
;ETTLPTNVSKNEFDKNPVLDRFNHQLKNSNINTLNTMKPNFNWACTNIDNIKNNYDLEKYIILFPFCSAHLEIKKWPYFNKLIKLIKTKLNNKFKVIVAPGPSEIDDAKSIDAISILDEEKILDISQLSTLIKDSSFVIANDTGPAHIAAHLNVKGLTLFGKHTTAFKVSIERENFKAIQVDDLSKLSAEKVFERLSGSIS
;
A
#
# COMPACT_ATOMS: atom_id res chain seq x y z
N GLU A 1 -11.98 -23.17 7.62
CA GLU A 1 -11.10 -23.63 8.73
C GLU A 1 -9.66 -23.61 8.28
N THR A 2 -8.81 -22.92 9.04
CA THR A 2 -7.36 -22.93 8.80
C THR A 2 -6.79 -24.21 9.34
N THR A 3 -6.35 -25.12 8.46
CA THR A 3 -5.62 -26.32 8.86
C THR A 3 -4.27 -25.93 9.44
N LEU A 4 -4.10 -26.14 10.74
CA LEU A 4 -2.80 -25.99 11.41
C LEU A 4 -1.89 -27.18 11.05
N PRO A 5 -0.57 -26.96 10.97
CA PRO A 5 0.37 -28.07 10.89
C PRO A 5 0.20 -28.97 12.12
N THR A 6 0.25 -30.28 11.92
CA THR A 6 0.04 -31.27 12.98
C THR A 6 1.06 -31.19 14.13
N ASN A 7 2.20 -30.53 13.92
CA ASN A 7 3.36 -30.54 14.82
C ASN A 7 3.71 -29.13 15.38
N VAL A 8 2.89 -28.10 15.14
CA VAL A 8 3.19 -26.73 15.55
C VAL A 8 1.98 -26.13 16.25
N SER A 9 2.17 -25.52 17.40
CA SER A 9 1.09 -24.79 18.07
C SER A 9 0.62 -23.61 17.20
N LYS A 10 -0.67 -23.21 17.37
CA LYS A 10 -1.21 -22.03 16.66
C LYS A 10 -0.35 -20.80 16.91
N ASN A 11 0.12 -20.58 18.13
CA ASN A 11 0.94 -19.43 18.47
C ASN A 11 2.29 -19.40 17.76
N GLU A 12 2.91 -20.56 17.56
CA GLU A 12 4.17 -20.66 16.80
C GLU A 12 3.93 -20.50 15.30
N PHE A 13 2.86 -21.11 14.77
CA PHE A 13 2.48 -20.95 13.36
C PHE A 13 2.19 -19.48 13.03
N ASP A 14 1.49 -18.76 13.91
CA ASP A 14 1.14 -17.36 13.72
C ASP A 14 2.35 -16.40 13.82
N LYS A 15 3.51 -16.85 14.29
CA LYS A 15 4.75 -16.06 14.25
C LYS A 15 5.40 -16.05 12.87
N ASN A 16 5.13 -17.03 12.02
CA ASN A 16 5.69 -17.09 10.68
C ASN A 16 5.17 -15.99 9.76
N PRO A 17 5.94 -15.60 8.74
CA PRO A 17 5.48 -14.65 7.72
C PRO A 17 4.21 -15.16 7.02
N VAL A 18 3.35 -14.23 6.62
CA VAL A 18 2.02 -14.57 6.08
C VAL A 18 2.09 -15.42 4.82
N LEU A 19 3.05 -15.17 3.91
CA LEU A 19 3.19 -15.96 2.70
C LEU A 19 3.67 -17.40 3.00
N ASP A 20 4.54 -17.58 4.00
CA ASP A 20 4.95 -18.91 4.44
C ASP A 20 3.76 -19.71 4.99
N ARG A 21 2.90 -19.04 5.76
CA ARG A 21 1.67 -19.65 6.29
C ARG A 21 0.72 -20.07 5.17
N PHE A 22 0.48 -19.21 4.19
CA PHE A 22 -0.34 -19.54 3.02
C PHE A 22 0.26 -20.67 2.19
N ASN A 23 1.58 -20.61 1.92
CA ASN A 23 2.28 -21.66 1.20
C ASN A 23 2.14 -23.02 1.90
N HIS A 24 2.29 -23.05 3.23
CA HIS A 24 2.10 -24.27 4.03
C HIS A 24 0.67 -24.79 3.93
N GLN A 25 -0.35 -23.94 4.11
CA GLN A 25 -1.76 -24.31 4.03
C GLN A 25 -2.12 -24.90 2.64
N LEU A 26 -1.68 -24.24 1.57
CA LEU A 26 -1.93 -24.68 0.20
C LEU A 26 -1.29 -26.04 -0.07
N LYS A 27 -0.03 -26.26 0.35
CA LYS A 27 0.65 -27.55 0.22
C LYS A 27 -0.08 -28.66 0.96
N ASN A 28 -0.54 -28.40 2.18
CA ASN A 28 -1.31 -29.38 2.94
C ASN A 28 -2.67 -29.73 2.29
N SER A 29 -3.18 -28.82 1.47
CA SER A 29 -4.41 -29.04 0.68
C SER A 29 -4.13 -29.62 -0.72
N ASN A 30 -2.89 -30.06 -0.99
CA ASN A 30 -2.44 -30.59 -2.30
C ASN A 30 -2.63 -29.58 -3.46
N ILE A 31 -2.55 -28.29 -3.16
CA ILE A 31 -2.62 -27.21 -4.16
C ILE A 31 -1.19 -26.81 -4.56
N ASN A 32 -0.97 -26.67 -5.87
CA ASN A 32 0.32 -26.23 -6.39
C ASN A 32 0.64 -24.79 -5.92
N THR A 33 1.84 -24.59 -5.37
CA THR A 33 2.26 -23.35 -4.71
C THR A 33 3.45 -22.66 -5.39
N LEU A 34 3.67 -22.88 -6.68
CA LEU A 34 4.85 -22.34 -7.39
C LEU A 34 5.03 -20.82 -7.24
N ASN A 35 3.94 -20.06 -7.17
CA ASN A 35 3.97 -18.60 -7.14
C ASN A 35 3.59 -17.99 -5.78
N THR A 36 3.30 -18.79 -4.76
CA THR A 36 2.83 -18.28 -3.46
C THR A 36 3.82 -17.32 -2.81
N MET A 37 5.13 -17.61 -2.91
CA MET A 37 6.18 -16.78 -2.34
C MET A 37 6.53 -15.56 -3.19
N LYS A 38 6.08 -15.50 -4.44
CA LYS A 38 6.27 -14.38 -5.37
C LYS A 38 4.93 -14.02 -6.04
N PRO A 39 3.93 -13.62 -5.24
CA PRO A 39 2.63 -13.27 -5.79
C PRO A 39 2.76 -12.12 -6.79
N ASN A 40 2.03 -12.22 -7.88
CA ASN A 40 1.97 -11.22 -8.93
C ASN A 40 0.51 -10.82 -9.14
N PHE A 41 0.22 -9.52 -9.03
CA PHE A 41 -1.14 -8.99 -9.11
C PHE A 41 -1.47 -8.35 -10.46
N ASN A 42 -0.59 -8.44 -11.46
CA ASN A 42 -0.80 -7.84 -12.80
C ASN A 42 -2.06 -8.34 -13.52
N TRP A 43 -2.49 -9.56 -13.22
CA TRP A 43 -3.72 -10.15 -13.78
C TRP A 43 -5.00 -9.39 -13.40
N ALA A 44 -4.97 -8.64 -12.29
CA ALA A 44 -6.11 -7.87 -11.84
C ALA A 44 -6.24 -6.51 -12.54
N CYS A 45 -5.22 -6.03 -13.25
CA CYS A 45 -5.24 -4.72 -13.89
C CYS A 45 -6.22 -4.67 -15.08
N THR A 46 -6.85 -3.51 -15.26
CA THR A 46 -7.79 -3.21 -16.35
C THR A 46 -7.44 -1.86 -17.01
N ASN A 47 -8.10 -1.50 -18.10
CA ASN A 47 -7.96 -0.17 -18.69
C ASN A 47 -8.63 0.90 -17.82
N ILE A 48 -7.91 2.00 -17.54
CA ILE A 48 -8.38 3.17 -16.79
C ILE A 48 -8.11 4.49 -17.54
N ASP A 49 -8.00 4.45 -18.87
CA ASP A 49 -7.67 5.65 -19.64
C ASP A 49 -8.69 6.78 -19.42
N ASN A 50 -9.98 6.45 -19.30
CA ASN A 50 -11.02 7.45 -18.99
C ASN A 50 -10.73 8.15 -17.65
N ILE A 51 -10.39 7.40 -16.61
CA ILE A 51 -10.06 7.96 -15.29
C ILE A 51 -8.80 8.82 -15.41
N LYS A 52 -7.74 8.31 -16.05
CA LYS A 52 -6.49 9.05 -16.23
C LYS A 52 -6.69 10.35 -17.00
N ASN A 53 -7.51 10.33 -18.05
CA ASN A 53 -7.84 11.51 -18.84
C ASN A 53 -8.68 12.53 -18.06
N ASN A 54 -9.70 12.08 -17.31
CA ASN A 54 -10.55 12.95 -16.50
C ASN A 54 -9.77 13.75 -15.45
N TYR A 55 -8.73 13.14 -14.89
CA TYR A 55 -7.87 13.77 -13.88
C TYR A 55 -6.52 14.26 -14.43
N ASP A 56 -6.26 14.09 -15.75
CA ASP A 56 -5.00 14.46 -16.40
C ASP A 56 -3.78 13.85 -15.65
N LEU A 57 -3.78 12.52 -15.50
CA LEU A 57 -2.79 11.76 -14.73
C LEU A 57 -1.65 11.25 -15.62
N GLU A 58 -0.62 12.08 -15.85
CA GLU A 58 0.61 11.64 -16.53
C GLU A 58 1.64 11.09 -15.53
N LYS A 59 2.01 11.91 -14.54
CA LYS A 59 2.99 11.58 -13.49
C LYS A 59 2.39 11.88 -12.14
N TYR A 60 2.25 10.87 -11.31
CA TYR A 60 1.61 11.04 -10.00
C TYR A 60 2.23 10.14 -8.93
N ILE A 61 2.11 10.61 -7.71
CA ILE A 61 2.41 9.87 -6.49
C ILE A 61 1.07 9.58 -5.82
N ILE A 62 0.80 8.31 -5.54
CA ILE A 62 -0.43 7.89 -4.87
C ILE A 62 -0.18 7.64 -3.38
N LEU A 63 -1.07 8.16 -2.55
CA LEU A 63 -1.01 8.02 -1.10
C LEU A 63 -2.21 7.21 -0.60
N PHE A 64 -1.98 6.35 0.38
CA PHE A 64 -3.02 5.62 1.10
C PHE A 64 -2.94 5.95 2.60
N PRO A 65 -3.52 7.11 3.00
CA PRO A 65 -3.43 7.64 4.35
C PRO A 65 -4.43 7.00 5.32
N PHE A 66 -5.40 6.24 4.82
CA PHE A 66 -6.49 5.69 5.61
C PHE A 66 -6.15 4.29 6.13
N CYS A 67 -6.91 3.84 7.10
CA CYS A 67 -6.89 2.48 7.64
C CYS A 67 -8.25 2.18 8.25
N SER A 68 -8.54 0.92 8.55
CA SER A 68 -9.79 0.54 9.22
C SER A 68 -9.99 1.36 10.49
N ALA A 69 -11.19 1.89 10.71
CA ALA A 69 -11.52 2.81 11.80
C ALA A 69 -11.12 2.31 13.21
N HIS A 70 -11.14 0.99 13.43
CA HIS A 70 -10.71 0.37 14.70
C HIS A 70 -9.20 0.14 14.83
N LEU A 71 -8.40 0.56 13.85
CA LEU A 71 -6.94 0.34 13.79
C LEU A 71 -6.16 1.65 13.64
N GLU A 72 -6.57 2.70 14.35
CA GLU A 72 -5.91 4.01 14.29
C GLU A 72 -4.42 3.98 14.61
N ILE A 73 -3.97 2.98 15.38
CA ILE A 73 -2.54 2.76 15.64
C ILE A 73 -1.70 2.58 14.36
N LYS A 74 -2.33 2.25 13.22
CA LYS A 74 -1.70 2.14 11.91
C LYS A 74 -1.64 3.47 11.16
N LYS A 75 -2.32 4.50 11.63
CA LYS A 75 -2.48 5.78 10.92
C LYS A 75 -1.27 6.68 11.17
N TRP A 76 -0.51 6.96 10.14
CA TRP A 76 0.55 7.96 10.19
C TRP A 76 -0.06 9.37 10.04
N PRO A 77 0.22 10.33 10.96
CA PRO A 77 -0.55 11.58 11.00
C PRO A 77 -0.03 12.68 10.06
N TYR A 78 1.10 12.49 9.35
CA TYR A 78 1.77 13.59 8.67
C TYR A 78 1.63 13.56 7.14
N PHE A 79 0.59 12.94 6.58
CA PHE A 79 0.39 12.90 5.13
C PHE A 79 0.27 14.32 4.52
N ASN A 80 -0.51 15.23 5.10
CA ASN A 80 -0.62 16.60 4.58
C ASN A 80 0.71 17.36 4.62
N LYS A 81 1.55 17.13 5.65
CA LYS A 81 2.90 17.70 5.71
C LYS A 81 3.80 17.13 4.61
N LEU A 82 3.71 15.82 4.36
CA LEU A 82 4.43 15.17 3.26
C LEU A 82 3.98 15.69 1.90
N ILE A 83 2.67 15.85 1.67
CA ILE A 83 2.13 16.42 0.43
C ILE A 83 2.71 17.80 0.16
N LYS A 84 2.77 18.66 1.19
CA LYS A 84 3.37 19.99 1.07
C LYS A 84 4.86 19.90 0.67
N LEU A 85 5.62 18.98 1.25
CA LEU A 85 7.01 18.73 0.89
C LEU A 85 7.15 18.26 -0.57
N ILE A 86 6.31 17.32 -1.00
CA ILE A 86 6.30 16.82 -2.38
C ILE A 86 6.04 17.97 -3.36
N LYS A 87 4.96 18.72 -3.14
CA LYS A 87 4.59 19.86 -4.01
C LYS A 87 5.71 20.90 -4.10
N THR A 88 6.31 21.27 -2.97
CA THR A 88 7.31 22.34 -2.93
C THR A 88 8.70 21.88 -3.39
N LYS A 89 9.17 20.73 -2.93
CA LYS A 89 10.55 20.25 -3.22
C LYS A 89 10.70 19.62 -4.58
N LEU A 90 9.62 19.09 -5.16
CA LEU A 90 9.60 18.52 -6.51
C LEU A 90 8.98 19.47 -7.55
N ASN A 91 8.80 20.75 -7.21
CA ASN A 91 8.32 21.81 -8.11
C ASN A 91 7.04 21.40 -8.87
N ASN A 92 6.09 20.76 -8.18
CA ASN A 92 4.84 20.23 -8.76
C ASN A 92 5.03 19.28 -9.96
N LYS A 93 6.18 18.63 -10.07
CA LYS A 93 6.46 17.65 -11.14
C LYS A 93 5.50 16.46 -11.14
N PHE A 94 4.93 16.15 -9.98
CA PHE A 94 4.00 15.04 -9.78
C PHE A 94 2.67 15.54 -9.24
N LYS A 95 1.56 15.06 -9.77
CA LYS A 95 0.27 15.16 -9.08
C LYS A 95 0.31 14.27 -7.84
N VAL A 96 -0.27 14.73 -6.74
CA VAL A 96 -0.41 13.90 -5.53
C VAL A 96 -1.87 13.52 -5.41
N ILE A 97 -2.13 12.23 -5.37
CA ILE A 97 -3.48 11.68 -5.40
C ILE A 97 -3.75 10.72 -4.23
N VAL A 98 -5.01 10.52 -3.92
CA VAL A 98 -5.53 9.46 -3.05
C VAL A 98 -6.65 8.72 -3.79
N ALA A 99 -6.84 7.45 -3.50
CA ALA A 99 -7.97 6.66 -3.96
C ALA A 99 -8.69 6.10 -2.71
N PRO A 100 -9.76 6.78 -2.25
CA PRO A 100 -10.45 6.39 -1.02
C PRO A 100 -11.26 5.10 -1.21
N GLY A 101 -11.35 4.31 -0.14
CA GLY A 101 -12.29 3.20 -0.03
C GLY A 101 -13.72 3.67 0.31
N PRO A 102 -14.70 2.72 0.44
CA PRO A 102 -16.13 3.05 0.60
C PRO A 102 -16.44 3.96 1.79
N SER A 103 -15.72 3.80 2.89
CA SER A 103 -15.92 4.57 4.14
C SER A 103 -14.96 5.77 4.28
N GLU A 104 -14.15 6.05 3.26
CA GLU A 104 -13.03 6.99 3.36
C GLU A 104 -13.23 8.26 2.53
N ILE A 105 -14.35 8.36 1.77
CA ILE A 105 -14.63 9.49 0.86
C ILE A 105 -14.66 10.82 1.63
N ASP A 106 -15.31 10.85 2.79
CA ASP A 106 -15.39 12.09 3.58
C ASP A 106 -14.04 12.42 4.25
N ASP A 107 -13.33 11.41 4.73
CA ASP A 107 -11.99 11.60 5.29
C ASP A 107 -11.01 12.12 4.22
N ALA A 108 -11.16 11.69 2.97
CA ALA A 108 -10.33 12.13 1.86
C ALA A 108 -10.41 13.65 1.60
N LYS A 109 -11.52 14.30 1.94
CA LYS A 109 -11.68 15.76 1.85
C LYS A 109 -10.71 16.52 2.77
N SER A 110 -10.20 15.87 3.82
CA SER A 110 -9.22 16.45 4.75
C SER A 110 -7.77 16.33 4.27
N ILE A 111 -7.54 15.57 3.20
CA ILE A 111 -6.22 15.33 2.61
C ILE A 111 -5.99 16.32 1.46
N ASP A 112 -4.86 17.04 1.48
CA ASP A 112 -4.50 18.05 0.47
C ASP A 112 -4.00 17.41 -0.85
N ALA A 113 -4.70 16.38 -1.33
CA ALA A 113 -4.43 15.62 -2.55
C ALA A 113 -5.70 15.51 -3.40
N ILE A 114 -5.54 15.13 -4.66
CA ILE A 114 -6.67 14.90 -5.56
C ILE A 114 -7.28 13.53 -5.24
N SER A 115 -8.57 13.50 -4.89
CA SER A 115 -9.30 12.24 -4.71
C SER A 115 -9.72 11.68 -6.06
N ILE A 116 -9.31 10.45 -6.35
CA ILE A 116 -9.64 9.76 -7.60
C ILE A 116 -10.87 8.88 -7.39
N LEU A 117 -11.90 9.16 -8.17
CA LEU A 117 -13.16 8.43 -8.22
C LEU A 117 -13.49 8.14 -9.70
N ASP A 118 -14.31 7.12 -9.94
CA ASP A 118 -14.89 6.84 -11.24
C ASP A 118 -16.38 7.22 -11.21
N GLU A 119 -16.76 8.30 -11.92
CA GLU A 119 -18.12 8.85 -11.91
C GLU A 119 -18.70 9.00 -10.48
N GLU A 120 -17.93 9.64 -9.59
CA GLU A 120 -18.26 9.85 -8.17
C GLU A 120 -18.27 8.58 -7.31
N LYS A 121 -17.94 7.41 -7.89
CA LYS A 121 -17.83 6.14 -7.17
C LYS A 121 -16.39 5.80 -6.86
N ILE A 122 -16.20 5.04 -5.79
CA ILE A 122 -14.89 4.47 -5.49
C ILE A 122 -14.43 3.54 -6.62
N LEU A 123 -13.12 3.47 -6.81
CA LEU A 123 -12.54 2.53 -7.76
C LEU A 123 -12.76 1.08 -7.30
N ASP A 124 -13.03 0.19 -8.24
CA ASP A 124 -12.95 -1.24 -7.98
C ASP A 124 -11.49 -1.69 -7.85
N ILE A 125 -11.28 -2.95 -7.45
CA ILE A 125 -9.92 -3.50 -7.25
C ILE A 125 -9.10 -3.49 -8.53
N SER A 126 -9.71 -3.71 -9.68
CA SER A 126 -9.00 -3.77 -10.97
C SER A 126 -8.55 -2.37 -11.42
N GLN A 127 -9.42 -1.39 -11.29
CA GLN A 127 -9.13 0.02 -11.53
C GLN A 127 -8.04 0.53 -10.57
N LEU A 128 -8.20 0.24 -9.27
CA LEU A 128 -7.23 0.60 -8.24
C LEU A 128 -5.86 -0.03 -8.49
N SER A 129 -5.82 -1.30 -8.90
CA SER A 129 -4.58 -2.01 -9.22
C SER A 129 -3.83 -1.35 -10.38
N THR A 130 -4.55 -0.94 -11.42
CA THR A 130 -3.94 -0.23 -12.55
C THR A 130 -3.47 1.17 -12.13
N LEU A 131 -4.27 1.91 -11.36
CA LEU A 131 -3.86 3.21 -10.84
C LEU A 131 -2.59 3.12 -9.98
N ILE A 132 -2.47 2.08 -9.16
CA ILE A 132 -1.25 1.80 -8.38
C ILE A 132 -0.09 1.45 -9.31
N LYS A 133 -0.30 0.56 -10.28
CA LYS A 133 0.73 0.09 -11.21
C LYS A 133 1.37 1.21 -12.02
N ASP A 134 0.55 2.16 -12.48
CA ASP A 134 0.98 3.27 -13.33
C ASP A 134 1.53 4.45 -12.52
N SER A 135 1.49 4.39 -11.19
CA SER A 135 2.01 5.46 -10.34
C SER A 135 3.55 5.55 -10.40
N SER A 136 4.07 6.76 -10.25
CA SER A 136 5.52 6.98 -10.12
C SER A 136 6.05 6.50 -8.77
N PHE A 137 5.22 6.56 -7.73
CA PHE A 137 5.56 6.12 -6.38
C PHE A 137 4.31 5.95 -5.51
N VAL A 138 4.36 5.00 -4.58
CA VAL A 138 3.29 4.74 -3.60
C VAL A 138 3.77 5.01 -2.19
N ILE A 139 2.97 5.68 -1.36
CA ILE A 139 3.22 5.78 0.08
C ILE A 139 1.94 5.40 0.81
N ALA A 140 2.01 4.42 1.68
CA ALA A 140 0.84 3.84 2.32
C ALA A 140 1.05 3.54 3.81
N ASN A 141 0.01 3.60 4.60
CA ASN A 141 -0.08 2.87 5.85
C ASN A 141 -0.14 1.35 5.58
N ASP A 142 -0.03 0.51 6.60
CA ASP A 142 -0.25 -0.95 6.49
C ASP A 142 -1.72 -1.25 6.17
N THR A 143 -2.04 -1.33 4.88
CA THR A 143 -3.41 -1.45 4.33
C THR A 143 -3.46 -2.36 3.10
N GLY A 144 -4.67 -2.76 2.68
CA GLY A 144 -4.86 -3.56 1.47
C GLY A 144 -4.16 -3.00 0.22
N PRO A 145 -4.32 -1.72 -0.12
CA PRO A 145 -3.61 -1.10 -1.25
C PRO A 145 -2.08 -1.19 -1.18
N ALA A 146 -1.48 -1.16 0.03
CA ALA A 146 -0.04 -1.35 0.19
C ALA A 146 0.40 -2.76 -0.25
N HIS A 147 -0.41 -3.79 0.05
CA HIS A 147 -0.15 -5.16 -0.41
C HIS A 147 -0.32 -5.30 -1.92
N ILE A 148 -1.32 -4.64 -2.52
CA ILE A 148 -1.47 -4.59 -3.99
C ILE A 148 -0.21 -3.97 -4.61
N ALA A 149 0.26 -2.82 -4.10
CA ALA A 149 1.47 -2.15 -4.56
C ALA A 149 2.71 -3.06 -4.46
N ALA A 150 2.87 -3.77 -3.34
CA ALA A 150 3.94 -4.73 -3.15
C ALA A 150 3.89 -5.89 -4.16
N HIS A 151 2.70 -6.45 -4.43
CA HIS A 151 2.53 -7.56 -5.35
C HIS A 151 2.57 -7.14 -6.83
N LEU A 152 2.43 -5.87 -7.13
CA LEU A 152 2.71 -5.26 -8.43
C LEU A 152 4.19 -4.88 -8.56
N ASN A 153 4.97 -4.98 -7.48
CA ASN A 153 6.38 -4.57 -7.39
C ASN A 153 6.64 -3.13 -7.85
N VAL A 154 5.69 -2.22 -7.59
CA VAL A 154 5.84 -0.79 -7.89
C VAL A 154 6.80 -0.12 -6.90
N LYS A 155 7.38 1.00 -7.30
CA LYS A 155 8.21 1.80 -6.39
C LYS A 155 7.35 2.36 -5.27
N GLY A 156 7.75 2.14 -4.01
CA GLY A 156 6.96 2.67 -2.91
C GLY A 156 7.45 2.34 -1.51
N LEU A 157 6.74 2.92 -0.56
CA LEU A 157 6.98 2.78 0.87
C LEU A 157 5.67 2.44 1.60
N THR A 158 5.76 1.51 2.54
CA THR A 158 4.71 1.32 3.54
C THR A 158 5.23 1.66 4.93
N LEU A 159 4.37 2.24 5.76
CA LEU A 159 4.73 2.76 7.08
C LEU A 159 4.15 1.85 8.17
N PHE A 160 5.03 1.32 9.00
CA PHE A 160 4.67 0.43 10.10
C PHE A 160 5.01 1.05 11.46
N GLY A 161 4.05 0.98 12.38
CA GLY A 161 4.25 1.14 13.79
C GLY A 161 4.49 -0.22 14.48
N LYS A 162 4.39 -0.25 15.81
CA LYS A 162 4.57 -1.46 16.62
C LYS A 162 3.48 -2.53 16.49
N HIS A 163 2.37 -2.25 15.78
CA HIS A 163 1.22 -3.16 15.65
C HIS A 163 1.55 -4.47 14.92
N THR A 164 2.49 -4.43 13.98
CA THR A 164 3.01 -5.59 13.25
C THR A 164 4.36 -5.24 12.61
N THR A 165 4.96 -6.16 11.87
CA THR A 165 6.20 -5.89 11.15
C THR A 165 6.05 -6.20 9.66
N ALA A 166 6.82 -5.48 8.84
CA ALA A 166 6.90 -5.73 7.39
C ALA A 166 7.28 -7.17 7.07
N PHE A 167 8.17 -7.77 7.89
CA PHE A 167 8.54 -9.19 7.79
C PHE A 167 7.34 -10.11 8.02
N LYS A 168 6.58 -9.89 9.10
CA LYS A 168 5.44 -10.75 9.45
C LYS A 168 4.34 -10.74 8.38
N VAL A 169 4.08 -9.60 7.77
CA VAL A 169 3.09 -9.46 6.69
C VAL A 169 3.65 -9.75 5.30
N SER A 170 4.94 -10.05 5.19
CA SER A 170 5.64 -10.40 3.94
C SER A 170 5.45 -9.34 2.83
N ILE A 171 5.52 -8.05 3.18
CA ILE A 171 5.15 -6.99 2.23
C ILE A 171 6.33 -6.49 1.38
N GLU A 172 7.58 -6.60 1.88
CA GLU A 172 8.72 -6.03 1.15
C GLU A 172 9.02 -6.78 -0.16
N ARG A 173 9.32 -6.00 -1.19
CA ARG A 173 9.74 -6.45 -2.52
C ARG A 173 10.97 -5.67 -2.99
N GLU A 174 11.46 -5.98 -4.17
CA GLU A 174 12.60 -5.29 -4.76
C GLU A 174 12.40 -3.76 -4.77
N ASN A 175 11.26 -3.30 -5.27
CA ASN A 175 10.94 -1.88 -5.43
C ASN A 175 10.03 -1.33 -4.31
N PHE A 176 9.41 -2.17 -3.50
CA PHE A 176 8.48 -1.76 -2.44
C PHE A 176 9.08 -2.05 -1.05
N LYS A 177 9.35 -1.01 -0.28
CA LYS A 177 10.06 -1.10 1.00
C LYS A 177 9.19 -0.65 2.17
N ALA A 178 9.62 -1.01 3.37
CA ALA A 178 8.98 -0.58 4.61
C ALA A 178 9.83 0.41 5.41
N ILE A 179 9.17 1.32 6.11
CA ILE A 179 9.74 2.07 7.22
C ILE A 179 9.08 1.55 8.49
N GLN A 180 9.86 0.93 9.35
CA GLN A 180 9.40 0.39 10.63
C GLN A 180 9.85 1.31 11.76
N VAL A 181 8.91 1.72 12.60
CA VAL A 181 9.15 2.52 13.82
C VAL A 181 8.28 2.01 14.97
N ASP A 182 8.65 2.29 16.20
CA ASP A 182 7.82 1.92 17.36
C ASP A 182 6.55 2.77 17.46
N ASP A 183 6.64 4.03 17.02
CA ASP A 183 5.56 5.00 17.11
C ASP A 183 5.51 5.84 15.82
N LEU A 184 4.45 5.70 15.05
CA LEU A 184 4.25 6.43 13.79
C LEU A 184 4.20 7.95 14.00
N SER A 185 3.77 8.43 15.17
CA SER A 185 3.77 9.86 15.47
C SER A 185 5.19 10.47 15.56
N LYS A 186 6.22 9.64 15.75
CA LYS A 186 7.62 10.05 15.77
C LYS A 186 8.33 9.96 14.41
N LEU A 187 7.68 9.39 13.40
CA LEU A 187 8.20 9.35 12.03
C LEU A 187 7.90 10.68 11.34
N SER A 188 8.90 11.52 11.12
CA SER A 188 8.70 12.81 10.48
C SER A 188 8.40 12.71 8.98
N ALA A 189 7.70 13.71 8.44
CA ALA A 189 7.41 13.80 7.00
C ALA A 189 8.69 13.98 6.18
N GLU A 190 9.69 14.66 6.72
CA GLU A 190 10.99 14.87 6.10
C GLU A 190 11.71 13.54 5.86
N LYS A 191 11.70 12.64 6.84
CA LYS A 191 12.34 11.31 6.72
C LYS A 191 11.64 10.44 5.66
N VAL A 192 10.32 10.51 5.57
CA VAL A 192 9.57 9.81 4.51
C VAL A 192 9.86 10.44 3.15
N PHE A 193 9.92 11.78 3.08
CA PHE A 193 10.27 12.50 1.86
C PHE A 193 11.68 12.18 1.36
N GLU A 194 12.68 12.08 2.24
CA GLU A 194 14.04 11.68 1.86
C GLU A 194 14.06 10.32 1.17
N ARG A 195 13.32 9.35 1.69
CA ARG A 195 13.21 8.01 1.08
C ARG A 195 12.52 8.07 -0.29
N LEU A 196 11.45 8.86 -0.40
CA LEU A 196 10.77 9.10 -1.67
C LEU A 196 11.73 9.73 -2.70
N SER A 197 12.37 10.84 -2.36
CA SER A 197 13.21 11.60 -3.29
C SER A 197 14.40 10.79 -3.79
N GLY A 198 15.03 9.98 -2.95
CA GLY A 198 16.11 9.07 -3.35
C GLY A 198 15.68 7.95 -4.29
N SER A 199 14.36 7.70 -4.44
CA SER A 199 13.83 6.61 -5.29
C SER A 199 13.27 7.09 -6.63
N ILE A 200 12.96 8.39 -6.78
CA ILE A 200 12.35 8.98 -7.99
C ILE A 200 13.28 9.96 -8.73
N SER A 201 14.54 10.05 -8.27
CA SER A 201 15.60 10.86 -8.91
C SER A 201 16.03 10.27 -10.23
#